data_e8b5baeaed24c63e1b4b58340fad93e9
#
_entry.id   e8b5baeaed24c63e1b4b58340fad93e9
#
_cell.length_a   1.000
_cell.length_b   1.000
_cell.length_c   1.000
_cell.angle_alpha   90.00
_cell.angle_beta   90.00
_cell.angle_gamma   90.00
#
_symmetry.space_group_name_H-M   'P 1'
#
loop_
_entity.id
_entity.type
_entity.pdbx_description
1 polymer ?
#
loop_
_entity_poly.entity_id
_entity_poly.type
_entity_poly.pdbx_seq_one_letter_code
_entity_poly.pdbx_strand_id
1 'polypeptide(L)'
;MDLKGKFRYIFFDADDTLWENERYFRAAEAKFIDLLADYTTPEGVQDMLWRKQEDNIPLFGYGSKTYMIGMADAALELCGGTLPEHIYYGIKKIITDLAFHELEIIEGVKETLQALQGHYELIVATKGDLPEQMGKFRISGLAQYFHHCEVMENKDEKNYLELAAKHNLAPEQILMIGNSVKSDIAPVVNIGGIAINTPHEVVWVHEMMDMPESDRIIIVQNIREVLDYLL
;
A
#
# COMPACT_ATOMS: atom_id res chain seq x y z
N MET A 1 -16.81 -15.36 12.56
CA MET A 1 -17.74 -15.13 11.43
C MET A 1 -17.46 -16.17 10.36
N ASP A 2 -18.45 -16.85 9.81
CA ASP A 2 -18.25 -17.76 8.66
C ASP A 2 -18.59 -17.00 7.37
N LEU A 3 -17.65 -16.92 6.42
CA LEU A 3 -17.77 -16.19 5.16
C LEU A 3 -17.83 -17.13 3.94
N LYS A 4 -17.73 -18.44 4.15
CA LYS A 4 -17.69 -19.45 3.10
C LYS A 4 -18.84 -19.30 2.10
N GLY A 5 -18.50 -19.10 0.84
CA GLY A 5 -19.45 -18.99 -0.29
C GLY A 5 -20.38 -17.77 -0.26
N LYS A 6 -20.14 -16.79 0.64
CA LYS A 6 -20.97 -15.56 0.72
C LYS A 6 -20.58 -14.48 -0.27
N PHE A 7 -19.36 -14.55 -0.80
CA PHE A 7 -18.80 -13.57 -1.72
C PHE A 7 -18.45 -14.24 -3.05
N ARG A 8 -18.59 -13.51 -4.13
CA ARG A 8 -18.08 -13.90 -5.43
C ARG A 8 -16.64 -13.44 -5.60
N TYR A 9 -16.39 -12.18 -5.21
CA TYR A 9 -15.08 -11.54 -5.32
C TYR A 9 -14.44 -11.40 -3.94
N ILE A 10 -13.11 -11.57 -3.91
CA ILE A 10 -12.28 -11.20 -2.77
C ILE A 10 -11.26 -10.18 -3.28
N PHE A 11 -11.24 -9.02 -2.65
CA PHE A 11 -10.30 -7.96 -2.94
C PHE A 11 -9.10 -8.04 -2.00
N PHE A 12 -7.91 -7.96 -2.56
CA PHE A 12 -6.66 -7.96 -1.81
C PHE A 12 -5.94 -6.65 -2.02
N ASP A 13 -5.50 -6.02 -0.96
CA ASP A 13 -4.46 -5.03 -1.05
C ASP A 13 -3.15 -5.68 -1.53
N ALA A 14 -2.20 -4.85 -1.96
CA ALA A 14 -0.95 -5.34 -2.53
C ALA A 14 0.27 -5.07 -1.64
N ASP A 15 0.63 -3.80 -1.45
CA ASP A 15 1.80 -3.38 -0.71
C ASP A 15 1.64 -3.70 0.80
N ASP A 16 2.59 -4.43 1.38
CA ASP A 16 2.56 -4.91 2.77
C ASP A 16 1.39 -5.86 3.12
N THR A 17 0.70 -6.38 2.06
CA THR A 17 -0.30 -7.44 2.16
C THR A 17 0.11 -8.67 1.34
N LEU A 18 0.51 -8.48 0.08
CA LEU A 18 0.99 -9.54 -0.82
C LEU A 18 2.51 -9.58 -0.94
N TRP A 19 3.16 -8.44 -0.87
CA TRP A 19 4.60 -8.26 -0.93
C TRP A 19 5.06 -7.11 -0.05
N GLU A 20 6.30 -7.19 0.39
CA GLU A 20 6.97 -6.20 1.21
C GLU A 20 7.13 -4.88 0.45
N ASN A 21 6.82 -3.75 1.09
CA ASN A 21 6.92 -2.44 0.50
C ASN A 21 7.46 -1.37 1.47
N GLU A 22 6.78 -1.09 2.58
CA GLU A 22 7.12 0.03 3.47
C GLU A 22 8.55 -0.08 4.03
N ARG A 23 9.06 -1.27 4.30
CA ARG A 23 10.44 -1.44 4.75
C ARG A 23 11.48 -0.92 3.76
N TYR A 24 11.19 -0.97 2.45
CA TYR A 24 12.07 -0.42 1.42
C TYR A 24 12.01 1.10 1.37
N PHE A 25 10.82 1.68 1.59
CA PHE A 25 10.68 3.13 1.76
C PHE A 25 11.40 3.62 3.01
N ARG A 26 11.34 2.89 4.14
CA ARG A 26 12.12 3.20 5.35
C ARG A 26 13.63 3.13 5.11
N ALA A 27 14.10 2.15 4.36
CA ALA A 27 15.50 2.06 3.99
C ALA A 27 15.93 3.21 3.07
N ALA A 28 15.05 3.65 2.17
CA ALA A 28 15.29 4.82 1.31
C ALA A 28 15.32 6.12 2.15
N GLU A 29 14.41 6.28 3.12
CA GLU A 29 14.39 7.40 4.06
C GLU A 29 15.67 7.48 4.87
N ALA A 30 16.16 6.36 5.43
CA ALA A 30 17.42 6.32 6.16
C ALA A 30 18.60 6.78 5.29
N LYS A 31 18.71 6.32 4.05
CA LYS A 31 19.73 6.80 3.11
C LYS A 31 19.60 8.28 2.78
N PHE A 32 18.39 8.81 2.73
CA PHE A 32 18.13 10.23 2.50
C PHE A 32 18.53 11.08 3.70
N ILE A 33 18.29 10.61 4.93
CA ILE A 33 18.75 11.23 6.16
C ILE A 33 20.29 11.28 6.17
N ASP A 34 20.96 10.17 5.88
CA ASP A 34 22.42 10.12 5.80
C ASP A 34 22.99 11.09 4.73
N LEU A 35 22.30 11.22 3.60
CA LEU A 35 22.70 12.10 2.49
C LEU A 35 22.68 13.58 2.89
N LEU A 36 21.81 13.96 3.83
CA LEU A 36 21.64 15.34 4.30
C LEU A 36 22.22 15.61 5.69
N ALA A 37 23.04 14.69 6.23
CA ALA A 37 23.59 14.78 7.58
C ALA A 37 24.44 16.06 7.84
N ASP A 38 25.05 16.65 6.80
CA ASP A 38 25.81 17.89 6.91
C ASP A 38 24.93 19.16 6.98
N TYR A 39 23.61 19.05 6.72
CA TYR A 39 22.71 20.19 6.60
C TYR A 39 21.80 20.34 7.83
N THR A 40 21.34 19.24 8.44
CA THR A 40 20.46 19.28 9.62
C THR A 40 20.48 17.94 10.36
N THR A 41 19.74 17.84 11.48
CA THR A 41 19.59 16.61 12.24
C THR A 41 18.74 15.55 11.51
N PRO A 42 18.88 14.26 11.85
CA PRO A 42 18.03 13.20 11.31
C PRO A 42 16.54 13.51 11.40
N GLU A 43 16.07 13.99 12.55
CA GLU A 43 14.67 14.38 12.79
C GLU A 43 14.26 15.56 11.89
N GLY A 44 15.16 16.52 11.69
CA GLY A 44 14.91 17.67 10.82
C GLY A 44 14.76 17.27 9.35
N VAL A 45 15.52 16.28 8.87
CA VAL A 45 15.34 15.72 7.51
C VAL A 45 14.01 14.98 7.42
N GLN A 46 13.69 14.14 8.40
CA GLN A 46 12.48 13.33 8.42
C GLN A 46 11.22 14.20 8.44
N ASP A 47 11.15 15.19 9.35
CA ASP A 47 10.01 16.12 9.46
C ASP A 47 9.81 16.92 8.17
N MET A 48 10.91 17.34 7.52
CA MET A 48 10.84 18.06 6.27
C MET A 48 10.31 17.16 5.15
N LEU A 49 10.83 15.94 5.04
CA LEU A 49 10.39 14.97 4.04
C LEU A 49 8.90 14.65 4.19
N TRP A 50 8.42 14.40 5.40
CA TRP A 50 7.01 14.10 5.66
C TRP A 50 6.09 15.27 5.25
N ARG A 51 6.44 16.50 5.61
CA ARG A 51 5.70 17.70 5.17
C ARG A 51 5.65 17.79 3.64
N LYS A 52 6.79 17.57 2.95
CA LYS A 52 6.81 17.61 1.48
C LYS A 52 6.02 16.47 0.84
N GLN A 53 5.91 15.32 1.48
CA GLN A 53 5.00 14.26 1.01
C GLN A 53 3.54 14.68 1.16
N GLU A 54 3.14 15.25 2.31
CA GLU A 54 1.78 15.77 2.52
C GLU A 54 1.40 16.82 1.48
N ASP A 55 2.34 17.72 1.12
CA ASP A 55 2.12 18.74 0.10
C ASP A 55 1.98 18.15 -1.31
N ASN A 56 2.75 17.10 -1.64
CA ASN A 56 2.87 16.57 -3.00
C ASN A 56 1.86 15.45 -3.32
N ILE A 57 1.43 14.65 -2.34
CA ILE A 57 0.45 13.57 -2.56
C ILE A 57 -0.86 14.07 -3.19
N PRO A 58 -1.48 15.18 -2.73
CA PRO A 58 -2.70 15.70 -3.36
C PRO A 58 -2.51 16.16 -4.81
N LEU A 59 -1.29 16.50 -5.21
CA LEU A 59 -0.97 17.01 -6.54
C LEU A 59 -0.60 15.91 -7.54
N PHE A 60 0.14 14.89 -7.07
CA PHE A 60 0.78 13.91 -7.94
C PHE A 60 0.39 12.46 -7.63
N GLY A 61 -0.45 12.25 -6.60
CA GLY A 61 -0.83 10.92 -6.14
C GLY A 61 0.27 10.23 -5.33
N TYR A 62 0.06 8.95 -5.05
CA TYR A 62 1.01 8.11 -4.33
C TYR A 62 2.06 7.49 -5.27
N GLY A 63 3.19 7.03 -4.72
CA GLY A 63 4.20 6.25 -5.43
C GLY A 63 5.62 6.83 -5.34
N SER A 64 6.58 6.08 -5.85
CA SER A 64 8.02 6.42 -5.78
C SER A 64 8.38 7.74 -6.48
N LYS A 65 7.64 8.12 -7.53
CA LYS A 65 7.85 9.40 -8.23
C LYS A 65 7.49 10.60 -7.36
N THR A 66 6.34 10.56 -6.70
CA THR A 66 5.92 11.61 -5.76
C THR A 66 6.87 11.65 -4.56
N TYR A 67 7.34 10.50 -4.10
CA TYR A 67 8.35 10.40 -3.04
C TYR A 67 9.67 11.08 -3.45
N MET A 68 10.12 10.88 -4.71
CA MET A 68 11.30 11.57 -5.26
C MET A 68 11.13 13.08 -5.29
N ILE A 69 9.96 13.57 -5.71
CA ILE A 69 9.65 15.00 -5.71
C ILE A 69 9.74 15.54 -4.27
N GLY A 70 9.12 14.86 -3.31
CA GLY A 70 9.20 15.21 -1.89
C GLY A 70 10.63 15.27 -1.35
N MET A 71 11.48 14.29 -1.70
CA MET A 71 12.91 14.31 -1.36
C MET A 71 13.63 15.52 -1.98
N ALA A 72 13.37 15.82 -3.26
CA ALA A 72 14.00 16.95 -3.94
C ALA A 72 13.58 18.29 -3.32
N ASP A 73 12.30 18.47 -3.02
CA ASP A 73 11.77 19.67 -2.38
C ASP A 73 12.32 19.85 -0.96
N ALA A 74 12.37 18.75 -0.18
CA ALA A 74 12.94 18.76 1.16
C ALA A 74 14.43 19.13 1.12
N ALA A 75 15.20 18.51 0.24
CA ALA A 75 16.62 18.79 0.08
C ALA A 75 16.88 20.22 -0.40
N LEU A 76 16.07 20.73 -1.33
CA LEU A 76 16.18 22.12 -1.82
C LEU A 76 16.00 23.12 -0.67
N GLU A 77 15.01 22.91 0.21
CA GLU A 77 14.74 23.78 1.35
C GLU A 77 15.86 23.68 2.39
N LEU A 78 16.28 22.46 2.77
CA LEU A 78 17.34 22.20 3.75
C LEU A 78 18.71 22.70 3.29
N CYS A 79 18.98 22.69 1.98
CA CYS A 79 20.22 23.23 1.39
C CYS A 79 20.15 24.74 1.12
N GLY A 80 19.18 25.47 1.65
CA GLY A 80 19.09 26.92 1.54
C GLY A 80 18.66 27.44 0.17
N GLY A 81 17.81 26.69 -0.54
CA GLY A 81 17.21 27.10 -1.84
C GLY A 81 18.06 26.77 -3.07
N THR A 82 19.16 26.02 -2.89
CA THR A 82 19.96 25.52 -4.01
C THR A 82 20.24 24.06 -3.80
N LEU A 83 19.83 23.21 -4.76
CA LEU A 83 20.05 21.77 -4.67
C LEU A 83 21.45 21.42 -5.21
N PRO A 84 22.41 20.99 -4.38
CA PRO A 84 23.73 20.58 -4.83
C PRO A 84 23.67 19.36 -5.75
N GLU A 85 24.56 19.32 -6.74
CA GLU A 85 24.59 18.25 -7.74
C GLU A 85 24.70 16.84 -7.11
N HIS A 86 25.56 16.69 -6.10
CA HIS A 86 25.76 15.41 -5.41
C HIS A 86 24.51 14.96 -4.65
N ILE A 87 23.75 15.89 -4.08
CA ILE A 87 22.46 15.60 -3.39
C ILE A 87 21.43 15.14 -4.43
N TYR A 88 21.32 15.83 -5.58
CA TYR A 88 20.43 15.41 -6.66
C TYR A 88 20.72 13.98 -7.14
N TYR A 89 21.99 13.67 -7.41
CA TYR A 89 22.37 12.32 -7.83
C TYR A 89 22.19 11.28 -6.72
N GLY A 90 22.39 11.67 -5.47
CA GLY A 90 22.11 10.84 -4.29
C GLY A 90 20.63 10.45 -4.23
N ILE A 91 19.73 11.44 -4.33
CA ILE A 91 18.27 11.22 -4.38
C ILE A 91 17.91 10.31 -5.55
N LYS A 92 18.42 10.61 -6.76
CA LYS A 92 18.16 9.79 -7.94
C LYS A 92 18.58 8.33 -7.74
N LYS A 93 19.74 8.10 -7.11
CA LYS A 93 20.22 6.76 -6.80
C LYS A 93 19.30 6.05 -5.80
N ILE A 94 18.90 6.71 -4.70
CA ILE A 94 17.99 6.18 -3.69
C ILE A 94 16.68 5.72 -4.34
N ILE A 95 16.09 6.56 -5.17
CA ILE A 95 14.81 6.25 -5.84
C ILE A 95 14.97 5.17 -6.90
N THR A 96 16.10 5.14 -7.61
CA THR A 96 16.36 4.06 -8.56
C THR A 96 16.48 2.72 -7.83
N ASP A 97 17.21 2.67 -6.73
CA ASP A 97 17.34 1.46 -5.88
C ASP A 97 15.97 1.04 -5.33
N LEU A 98 15.12 2.00 -4.92
CA LEU A 98 13.76 1.75 -4.45
C LEU A 98 12.82 1.22 -5.56
N ALA A 99 12.89 1.80 -6.76
CA ALA A 99 11.99 1.42 -7.86
C ALA A 99 12.33 0.07 -8.50
N PHE A 100 13.57 -0.40 -8.35
CA PHE A 100 14.07 -1.63 -8.98
C PHE A 100 14.57 -2.68 -7.98
N HIS A 101 14.13 -2.60 -6.70
CA HIS A 101 14.45 -3.66 -5.74
C HIS A 101 13.76 -4.97 -6.11
N GLU A 102 14.31 -6.08 -5.64
CA GLU A 102 13.67 -7.38 -5.76
C GLU A 102 12.38 -7.43 -4.93
N LEU A 103 11.28 -7.84 -5.56
CA LEU A 103 9.97 -7.89 -4.90
C LEU A 103 9.90 -9.14 -4.03
N GLU A 104 9.79 -8.96 -2.72
CA GLU A 104 9.69 -10.04 -1.75
C GLU A 104 8.24 -10.33 -1.40
N ILE A 105 7.78 -11.56 -1.73
CA ILE A 105 6.43 -12.00 -1.43
C ILE A 105 6.32 -12.35 0.05
N ILE A 106 5.28 -11.85 0.72
CA ILE A 106 5.01 -12.13 2.13
C ILE A 106 4.71 -13.63 2.31
N GLU A 107 5.22 -14.17 3.41
CA GLU A 107 5.07 -15.59 3.73
C GLU A 107 3.59 -15.99 3.84
N GLY A 108 3.22 -17.09 3.20
CA GLY A 108 1.86 -17.61 3.20
C GLY A 108 0.96 -17.08 2.08
N VAL A 109 1.36 -16.03 1.38
CA VAL A 109 0.56 -15.44 0.29
C VAL A 109 0.29 -16.44 -0.81
N LYS A 110 1.32 -17.10 -1.35
CA LYS A 110 1.16 -18.02 -2.48
C LYS A 110 0.24 -19.19 -2.15
N GLU A 111 0.44 -19.77 -0.97
CA GLU A 111 -0.37 -20.91 -0.49
C GLU A 111 -1.84 -20.47 -0.30
N THR A 112 -2.07 -19.29 0.28
CA THR A 112 -3.40 -18.75 0.48
C THR A 112 -4.13 -18.48 -0.84
N LEU A 113 -3.47 -17.80 -1.77
CA LEU A 113 -4.04 -17.52 -3.09
C LEU A 113 -4.32 -18.81 -3.87
N GLN A 114 -3.43 -19.79 -3.80
CA GLN A 114 -3.62 -21.09 -4.44
C GLN A 114 -4.82 -21.84 -3.84
N ALA A 115 -5.02 -21.79 -2.53
CA ALA A 115 -6.16 -22.44 -1.87
C ALA A 115 -7.49 -21.76 -2.22
N LEU A 116 -7.51 -20.44 -2.39
CA LEU A 116 -8.71 -19.68 -2.75
C LEU A 116 -9.05 -19.77 -4.26
N GLN A 117 -8.06 -20.11 -5.10
CA GLN A 117 -8.26 -20.19 -6.54
C GLN A 117 -9.29 -21.26 -6.90
N GLY A 118 -10.26 -20.89 -7.76
CA GLY A 118 -11.37 -21.76 -8.14
C GLY A 118 -12.56 -21.75 -7.20
N HIS A 119 -12.42 -21.19 -5.98
CA HIS A 119 -13.53 -20.94 -5.06
C HIS A 119 -14.06 -19.52 -5.19
N TYR A 120 -13.19 -18.56 -5.50
CA TYR A 120 -13.48 -17.13 -5.57
C TYR A 120 -12.81 -16.48 -6.78
N GLU A 121 -13.36 -15.37 -7.25
CA GLU A 121 -12.69 -14.49 -8.19
C GLU A 121 -11.83 -13.48 -7.39
N LEU A 122 -10.49 -13.60 -7.47
CA LEU A 122 -9.56 -12.78 -6.71
C LEU A 122 -9.20 -11.53 -7.51
N ILE A 123 -9.23 -10.37 -6.86
CA ILE A 123 -8.91 -9.07 -7.45
C ILE A 123 -7.91 -8.35 -6.56
N VAL A 124 -6.83 -7.84 -7.13
CA VAL A 124 -5.97 -6.88 -6.44
C VAL A 124 -6.67 -5.52 -6.44
N ALA A 125 -6.77 -4.86 -5.29
CA ALA A 125 -7.26 -3.50 -5.13
C ALA A 125 -6.21 -2.68 -4.38
N THR A 126 -5.33 -2.02 -5.11
CA THR A 126 -4.19 -1.27 -4.59
C THR A 126 -4.32 0.22 -4.93
N LYS A 127 -3.64 1.09 -4.20
CA LYS A 127 -3.51 2.51 -4.55
C LYS A 127 -2.07 2.84 -4.97
N GLY A 128 -1.92 3.86 -5.82
CA GLY A 128 -0.59 4.32 -6.23
C GLY A 128 -0.48 4.71 -7.70
N ASP A 129 0.75 4.86 -8.16
CA ASP A 129 1.06 5.11 -9.57
C ASP A 129 0.74 3.86 -10.42
N LEU A 130 -0.14 4.03 -11.40
CA LEU A 130 -0.62 2.92 -12.23
C LEU A 130 0.52 2.12 -12.90
N PRO A 131 1.50 2.73 -13.58
CA PRO A 131 2.64 2.02 -14.14
C PRO A 131 3.47 1.26 -13.09
N GLU A 132 3.66 1.83 -11.89
CA GLU A 132 4.42 1.22 -10.80
C GLU A 132 3.70 -0.01 -10.25
N GLN A 133 2.43 0.11 -9.86
CA GLN A 133 1.65 -0.99 -9.29
C GLN A 133 1.44 -2.12 -10.30
N MET A 134 1.13 -1.80 -11.55
CA MET A 134 1.04 -2.79 -12.62
C MET A 134 2.39 -3.44 -12.95
N GLY A 135 3.49 -2.73 -12.74
CA GLY A 135 4.85 -3.27 -12.84
C GLY A 135 5.09 -4.33 -11.75
N LYS A 136 4.90 -3.97 -10.48
CA LYS A 136 5.00 -4.88 -9.32
C LYS A 136 4.10 -6.11 -9.50
N PHE A 137 2.84 -5.90 -9.86
CA PHE A 137 1.88 -7.00 -10.08
C PHE A 137 2.38 -8.02 -11.12
N ARG A 138 2.95 -7.55 -12.24
CA ARG A 138 3.48 -8.43 -13.28
C ARG A 138 4.70 -9.24 -12.84
N ILE A 139 5.64 -8.60 -12.12
CA ILE A 139 6.89 -9.26 -11.71
C ILE A 139 6.73 -10.09 -10.42
N SER A 140 5.65 -9.92 -9.66
CA SER A 140 5.39 -10.67 -8.41
C SER A 140 5.26 -12.19 -8.63
N GLY A 141 4.93 -12.62 -9.84
CA GLY A 141 4.56 -13.99 -10.12
C GLY A 141 3.20 -14.42 -9.54
N LEU A 142 2.42 -13.44 -9.00
CA LEU A 142 1.10 -13.69 -8.41
C LEU A 142 -0.05 -13.46 -9.40
N ALA A 143 0.21 -12.79 -10.53
CA ALA A 143 -0.82 -12.42 -11.50
C ALA A 143 -1.69 -13.60 -11.98
N GLN A 144 -1.14 -14.81 -11.98
CA GLN A 144 -1.85 -16.04 -12.37
C GLN A 144 -3.01 -16.43 -11.42
N TYR A 145 -3.02 -15.92 -10.19
CA TYR A 145 -4.08 -16.18 -9.20
C TYR A 145 -5.22 -15.18 -9.29
N PHE A 146 -5.01 -14.04 -9.90
CA PHE A 146 -5.96 -12.92 -9.92
C PHE A 146 -6.64 -12.78 -11.27
N HIS A 147 -7.91 -12.37 -11.22
CA HIS A 147 -8.70 -12.06 -12.41
C HIS A 147 -8.44 -10.63 -12.91
N HIS A 148 -8.25 -9.70 -11.97
CA HIS A 148 -8.01 -8.28 -12.25
C HIS A 148 -7.04 -7.67 -11.25
N CYS A 149 -6.42 -6.55 -11.65
CA CYS A 149 -5.68 -5.65 -10.77
C CYS A 149 -6.27 -4.24 -10.96
N GLU A 150 -6.90 -3.75 -9.90
CA GLU A 150 -7.51 -2.43 -9.80
C GLU A 150 -6.55 -1.49 -9.08
N VAL A 151 -6.04 -0.49 -9.80
CA VAL A 151 -5.21 0.57 -9.23
C VAL A 151 -6.07 1.79 -9.03
N MET A 152 -6.27 2.17 -7.78
CA MET A 152 -7.14 3.26 -7.34
C MET A 152 -6.32 4.52 -7.05
N GLU A 153 -6.89 5.70 -7.26
CA GLU A 153 -6.25 6.96 -6.87
C GLU A 153 -6.08 7.06 -5.36
N ASN A 154 -7.11 6.66 -4.64
CA ASN A 154 -7.17 6.60 -3.18
C ASN A 154 -8.02 5.41 -2.75
N LYS A 155 -7.98 5.06 -1.48
CA LYS A 155 -8.80 4.01 -0.86
C LYS A 155 -9.66 4.63 0.23
N ASP A 156 -10.65 5.41 -0.17
CA ASP A 156 -11.71 5.96 0.67
C ASP A 156 -13.08 5.36 0.30
N GLU A 157 -14.13 5.72 1.03
CA GLU A 157 -15.48 5.21 0.81
C GLU A 157 -15.95 5.43 -0.63
N LYS A 158 -15.66 6.62 -1.21
CA LYS A 158 -16.03 6.96 -2.58
C LYS A 158 -15.39 6.00 -3.59
N ASN A 159 -14.09 5.77 -3.46
CA ASN A 159 -13.35 4.89 -4.37
C ASN A 159 -13.81 3.42 -4.25
N TYR A 160 -14.16 2.96 -3.04
CA TYR A 160 -14.74 1.62 -2.87
C TYR A 160 -16.16 1.51 -3.41
N LEU A 161 -16.99 2.55 -3.33
CA LEU A 161 -18.30 2.58 -4.01
C LEU A 161 -18.14 2.55 -5.54
N GLU A 162 -17.17 3.26 -6.10
CA GLU A 162 -16.84 3.21 -7.53
C GLU A 162 -16.35 1.82 -7.93
N LEU A 163 -15.50 1.19 -7.13
CA LEU A 163 -15.03 -0.19 -7.33
C LEU A 163 -16.21 -1.18 -7.31
N ALA A 164 -17.12 -1.06 -6.33
CA ALA A 164 -18.31 -1.88 -6.26
C ALA A 164 -19.17 -1.74 -7.53
N ALA A 165 -19.45 -0.49 -7.94
CA ALA A 165 -20.23 -0.21 -9.15
C ALA A 165 -19.58 -0.79 -10.42
N LYS A 166 -18.26 -0.69 -10.56
CA LYS A 166 -17.49 -1.24 -11.68
C LYS A 166 -17.65 -2.75 -11.82
N HIS A 167 -17.74 -3.46 -10.69
CA HIS A 167 -17.93 -4.91 -10.65
C HIS A 167 -19.40 -5.34 -10.52
N ASN A 168 -20.36 -4.40 -10.60
CA ASN A 168 -21.80 -4.64 -10.43
C ASN A 168 -22.13 -5.28 -9.07
N LEU A 169 -21.50 -4.79 -7.99
CA LEU A 169 -21.70 -5.23 -6.62
C LEU A 169 -22.46 -4.18 -5.81
N ALA A 170 -23.28 -4.65 -4.87
CA ALA A 170 -23.69 -3.82 -3.75
C ALA A 170 -22.49 -3.62 -2.79
N PRO A 171 -22.40 -2.48 -2.07
CA PRO A 171 -21.27 -2.23 -1.16
C PRO A 171 -21.03 -3.34 -0.13
N GLU A 172 -22.09 -3.96 0.38
CA GLU A 172 -22.07 -5.06 1.35
C GLU A 172 -21.47 -6.36 0.77
N GLN A 173 -21.31 -6.43 -0.54
CA GLN A 173 -20.70 -7.56 -1.23
C GLN A 173 -19.19 -7.41 -1.41
N ILE A 174 -18.59 -6.32 -0.90
CA ILE A 174 -17.14 -6.15 -0.85
C ILE A 174 -16.60 -6.94 0.34
N LEU A 175 -15.64 -7.81 0.07
CA LEU A 175 -14.75 -8.43 1.05
C LEU A 175 -13.32 -8.00 0.74
N MET A 176 -12.73 -7.19 1.61
CA MET A 176 -11.36 -6.67 1.46
C MET A 176 -10.42 -7.35 2.45
N ILE A 177 -9.26 -7.77 1.98
CA ILE A 177 -8.15 -8.29 2.79
C ILE A 177 -6.96 -7.35 2.62
N GLY A 178 -6.49 -6.76 3.70
CA GLY A 178 -5.40 -5.80 3.65
C GLY A 178 -4.80 -5.47 5.00
N ASN A 179 -3.68 -4.74 4.99
CA ASN A 179 -2.93 -4.39 6.21
C ASN A 179 -3.31 -3.03 6.77
N SER A 180 -3.73 -2.07 5.93
CA SER A 180 -3.97 -0.70 6.36
C SER A 180 -5.38 -0.51 6.94
N VAL A 181 -5.43 -0.13 8.23
CA VAL A 181 -6.71 0.21 8.87
C VAL A 181 -7.38 1.38 8.15
N LYS A 182 -6.62 2.39 7.77
CA LYS A 182 -7.11 3.62 7.13
C LYS A 182 -7.59 3.40 5.70
N SER A 183 -6.91 2.54 4.94
CA SER A 183 -7.15 2.37 3.51
C SER A 183 -7.96 1.12 3.16
N ASP A 184 -7.80 0.02 3.92
CA ASP A 184 -8.43 -1.26 3.58
C ASP A 184 -9.60 -1.61 4.48
N ILE A 185 -9.58 -1.16 5.74
CA ILE A 185 -10.53 -1.62 6.74
C ILE A 185 -11.65 -0.62 6.94
N ALA A 186 -11.34 0.57 7.45
CA ALA A 186 -12.33 1.57 7.81
C ALA A 186 -13.25 1.97 6.64
N PRO A 187 -12.76 2.32 5.44
CA PRO A 187 -13.63 2.72 4.34
C PRO A 187 -14.55 1.60 3.87
N VAL A 188 -14.08 0.35 3.87
CA VAL A 188 -14.88 -0.81 3.45
C VAL A 188 -16.00 -1.08 4.44
N VAL A 189 -15.70 -1.04 5.73
CA VAL A 189 -16.69 -1.27 6.78
C VAL A 189 -17.72 -0.13 6.82
N ASN A 190 -17.30 1.11 6.61
CA ASN A 190 -18.18 2.28 6.59
C ASN A 190 -19.22 2.21 5.47
N ILE A 191 -18.92 1.59 4.34
CA ILE A 191 -19.90 1.38 3.26
C ILE A 191 -20.71 0.08 3.42
N GLY A 192 -20.50 -0.68 4.50
CA GLY A 192 -21.23 -1.92 4.81
C GLY A 192 -20.56 -3.20 4.33
N GLY A 193 -19.36 -3.14 3.74
CA GLY A 193 -18.55 -4.29 3.38
C GLY A 193 -17.98 -5.03 4.59
N ILE A 194 -17.24 -6.10 4.34
CA ILE A 194 -16.49 -6.86 5.35
C ILE A 194 -14.99 -6.70 5.06
N ALA A 195 -14.21 -6.53 6.10
CA ALA A 195 -12.76 -6.41 6.00
C ALA A 195 -12.05 -7.43 6.88
N ILE A 196 -10.98 -8.03 6.35
CA ILE A 196 -10.06 -8.88 7.09
C ILE A 196 -8.72 -8.14 7.15
N ASN A 197 -8.34 -7.74 8.35
CA ASN A 197 -7.06 -7.09 8.59
C ASN A 197 -5.95 -8.13 8.78
N THR A 198 -4.91 -8.05 7.94
CA THR A 198 -3.65 -8.79 8.05
C THR A 198 -2.56 -7.80 8.44
N PRO A 199 -2.36 -7.51 9.74
CA PRO A 199 -1.45 -6.44 10.17
C PRO A 199 -0.01 -6.73 9.73
N HIS A 200 0.67 -5.68 9.30
CA HIS A 200 2.10 -5.71 8.96
C HIS A 200 2.93 -5.02 10.04
N GLU A 201 4.18 -5.47 10.23
CA GLU A 201 5.07 -4.95 11.29
C GLU A 201 5.42 -3.47 11.08
N VAL A 202 5.59 -3.07 9.82
CA VAL A 202 5.95 -1.70 9.45
C VAL A 202 4.72 -1.03 8.84
N VAL A 203 4.29 0.07 9.45
CA VAL A 203 3.14 0.85 8.99
C VAL A 203 3.62 2.24 8.58
N TRP A 204 3.21 2.68 7.40
CA TRP A 204 3.48 4.05 6.96
C TRP A 204 2.78 5.06 7.87
N VAL A 205 3.50 6.13 8.28
CA VAL A 205 2.98 7.11 9.25
C VAL A 205 1.63 7.72 8.81
N HIS A 206 1.46 7.97 7.52
CA HIS A 206 0.21 8.52 6.96
C HIS A 206 -0.95 7.53 6.87
N GLU A 207 -0.69 6.23 7.11
CA GLU A 207 -1.70 5.15 7.19
C GLU A 207 -2.06 4.77 8.63
N MET A 208 -1.42 5.38 9.63
CA MET A 208 -1.74 5.10 11.04
C MET A 208 -3.15 5.57 11.38
N MET A 209 -3.95 4.65 11.89
CA MET A 209 -5.32 4.88 12.32
C MET A 209 -5.69 3.84 13.38
N ASP A 210 -6.48 4.25 14.37
CA ASP A 210 -7.05 3.31 15.34
C ASP A 210 -8.09 2.39 14.67
N MET A 211 -8.10 1.11 15.06
CA MET A 211 -9.06 0.15 14.53
C MET A 211 -10.48 0.54 14.96
N PRO A 212 -11.42 0.75 14.01
CA PRO A 212 -12.80 1.03 14.37
C PRO A 212 -13.48 -0.19 15.02
N GLU A 213 -14.40 0.06 15.93
CA GLU A 213 -15.25 -1.00 16.51
C GLU A 213 -16.34 -1.43 15.50
N SER A 214 -16.29 -2.68 15.04
CA SER A 214 -17.29 -3.23 14.12
C SER A 214 -17.28 -4.76 14.14
N ASP A 215 -18.47 -5.35 14.05
CA ASP A 215 -18.65 -6.80 13.84
C ASP A 215 -18.35 -7.25 12.39
N ARG A 216 -18.04 -6.29 11.50
CA ARG A 216 -17.65 -6.54 10.10
C ARG A 216 -16.14 -6.62 9.90
N ILE A 217 -15.37 -6.55 10.99
CA ILE A 217 -13.90 -6.64 10.95
C ILE A 217 -13.46 -7.98 11.52
N ILE A 218 -12.59 -8.65 10.80
CA ILE A 218 -11.85 -9.83 11.25
C ILE A 218 -10.37 -9.42 11.31
N ILE A 219 -9.68 -9.77 12.39
CA ILE A 219 -8.24 -9.56 12.53
C ILE A 219 -7.58 -10.93 12.57
N VAL A 220 -6.61 -11.14 11.71
CA VAL A 220 -5.79 -12.36 11.64
C VAL A 220 -4.34 -12.04 11.95
N GLN A 221 -3.56 -13.03 12.38
CA GLN A 221 -2.14 -12.83 12.67
C GLN A 221 -1.25 -12.97 11.43
N ASN A 222 -1.71 -13.75 10.46
CA ASN A 222 -1.05 -13.95 9.18
C ASN A 222 -2.07 -14.25 8.08
N ILE A 223 -1.68 -14.10 6.84
CA ILE A 223 -2.60 -14.20 5.70
C ILE A 223 -3.19 -15.62 5.53
N ARG A 224 -2.52 -16.68 6.02
CA ARG A 224 -3.06 -18.07 5.93
C ARG A 224 -4.35 -18.23 6.73
N GLU A 225 -4.51 -17.48 7.82
CA GLU A 225 -5.68 -17.59 8.69
C GLU A 225 -6.98 -17.08 8.02
N VAL A 226 -6.88 -16.36 6.89
CA VAL A 226 -8.08 -15.98 6.13
C VAL A 226 -8.83 -17.22 5.61
N LEU A 227 -8.12 -18.35 5.41
CA LEU A 227 -8.72 -19.60 4.95
C LEU A 227 -9.71 -20.17 5.98
N ASP A 228 -9.51 -19.95 7.27
CA ASP A 228 -10.41 -20.43 8.34
C ASP A 228 -11.82 -19.80 8.23
N TYR A 229 -11.94 -18.68 7.56
CA TYR A 229 -13.20 -17.94 7.34
C TYR A 229 -13.81 -18.20 5.97
N LEU A 230 -12.97 -18.61 4.99
CA LEU A 230 -13.35 -18.65 3.59
C LEU A 230 -13.51 -20.08 3.04
N LEU A 231 -12.87 -21.09 3.64
CA LEU A 231 -12.91 -22.49 3.22
C LEU A 231 -13.41 -23.41 4.32
#